data_97a39d73658da3fc9ab00611dd0669fa
#
_entry.id   97a39d73658da3fc9ab00611dd0669fa
#
_cell.length_a   1.000
_cell.length_b   1.000
_cell.length_c   1.000
_cell.angle_alpha   90.00
_cell.angle_beta   90.00
_cell.angle_gamma   90.00
#
_symmetry.space_group_name_H-M   'P 1'
#
loop_
_entity.id
_entity.type
_entity.pdbx_description
1 polymer ?
#
loop_
_entity_poly.entity_id
_entity_poly.type
_entity_poly.pdbx_seq_one_letter_code
_entity_poly.pdbx_strand_id
1 'polypeptide(L)'
;MVEMNAIYIHGLGSGASTSAVKTISKILPQYKWHTLEVNENLKESVAIIDEAVKRLHPRVLMGTSLGGLYVMFADLSTSFRCKRIICNPACNISQIIREKIGFGVKDYFVPRQDGVQQYELNEDICKAFDKDARKDKMMRVNGSNNYAIFSIHDDLIGPEGILANMAVCQELGYTILVDDKGGHRLDKNSLLKIKNDVFPKSTLRIDEYTNVTRIPDTRFYTISGCLRKGIVDSDGVILVPAEMDEIDTDTYCNEVYALKLRRGNMYGLFDWRGIYIEPKFEDMEVPGEGWVKVFN
;
A
#
# COMPACT_ATOMS: atom_id res chain seq x y z
N MET A 1 -8.67 7.82 18.21
CA MET A 1 -8.23 6.81 17.22
C MET A 1 -7.24 7.50 16.31
N VAL A 2 -6.03 6.97 16.17
CA VAL A 2 -5.08 7.48 15.16
C VAL A 2 -5.64 7.12 13.79
N GLU A 3 -5.91 8.13 12.97
CA GLU A 3 -6.43 7.97 11.61
C GLU A 3 -5.38 7.26 10.74
N MET A 4 -5.74 6.12 10.16
CA MET A 4 -4.85 5.40 9.25
C MET A 4 -4.94 6.02 7.86
N ASN A 5 -3.88 6.67 7.42
CA ASN A 5 -3.84 7.24 6.07
C ASN A 5 -3.79 6.15 5.00
N ALA A 6 -4.50 6.36 3.91
CA ALA A 6 -4.42 5.60 2.68
C ALA A 6 -4.40 6.55 1.49
N ILE A 7 -3.73 6.17 0.41
CA ILE A 7 -3.63 6.97 -0.81
C ILE A 7 -4.23 6.18 -1.97
N TYR A 8 -5.05 6.84 -2.78
CA TYR A 8 -5.58 6.32 -4.03
C TYR A 8 -5.11 7.12 -5.22
N ILE A 9 -4.62 6.44 -6.26
CA ILE A 9 -4.12 7.00 -7.51
C ILE A 9 -5.07 6.61 -8.64
N HIS A 10 -5.64 7.62 -9.29
CA HIS A 10 -6.59 7.45 -10.40
C HIS A 10 -5.92 7.04 -11.71
N GLY A 11 -6.73 6.55 -12.67
CA GLY A 11 -6.29 6.21 -14.03
C GLY A 11 -6.25 7.40 -14.97
N LEU A 12 -5.84 7.14 -16.21
CA LEU A 12 -5.75 8.11 -17.30
C LEU A 12 -7.08 8.84 -17.51
N GLY A 13 -7.04 10.14 -17.76
CA GLY A 13 -8.20 10.99 -18.02
C GLY A 13 -9.10 11.23 -16.81
N SER A 14 -8.72 10.78 -15.62
CA SER A 14 -9.44 10.98 -14.36
C SER A 14 -8.76 12.05 -13.51
N GLY A 15 -9.27 12.30 -12.31
CA GLY A 15 -8.72 13.24 -11.33
C GLY A 15 -8.94 12.77 -9.90
N ALA A 16 -8.37 13.50 -8.94
CA ALA A 16 -8.45 13.20 -7.51
C ALA A 16 -9.89 13.16 -6.97
N SER A 17 -10.84 13.86 -7.61
CA SER A 17 -12.25 13.90 -7.23
C SER A 17 -13.08 12.69 -7.70
N THR A 18 -12.42 11.63 -8.18
CA THR A 18 -13.08 10.43 -8.73
C THR A 18 -14.08 9.78 -7.78
N SER A 19 -15.18 9.25 -8.32
CA SER A 19 -16.20 8.52 -7.53
C SER A 19 -15.68 7.22 -6.90
N ALA A 20 -14.60 6.65 -7.43
CA ALA A 20 -13.96 5.46 -6.88
C ALA A 20 -13.59 5.66 -5.40
N VAL A 21 -13.02 6.82 -5.04
CA VAL A 21 -12.65 7.12 -3.65
C VAL A 21 -13.84 7.15 -2.71
N LYS A 22 -14.97 7.69 -3.16
CA LYS A 22 -16.21 7.69 -2.34
C LYS A 22 -16.69 6.27 -2.05
N THR A 23 -16.53 5.37 -3.02
CA THR A 23 -16.91 3.96 -2.86
C THR A 23 -15.91 3.22 -1.98
N ILE A 24 -14.61 3.44 -2.19
CA ILE A 24 -13.53 2.87 -1.37
C ILE A 24 -13.71 3.26 0.10
N SER A 25 -13.96 4.55 0.39
CA SER A 25 -14.15 5.06 1.75
C SER A 25 -15.34 4.42 2.47
N LYS A 26 -16.39 4.04 1.74
CA LYS A 26 -17.54 3.32 2.31
C LYS A 26 -17.23 1.85 2.59
N ILE A 27 -16.37 1.22 1.81
CA ILE A 27 -16.04 -0.21 1.91
C ILE A 27 -14.93 -0.45 2.92
N LEU A 28 -13.97 0.47 2.98
CA LEU A 28 -12.81 0.45 3.88
C LEU A 28 -12.80 1.73 4.74
N PRO A 29 -13.79 1.92 5.63
CA PRO A 29 -13.99 3.15 6.40
C PRO A 29 -12.95 3.38 7.50
N GLN A 30 -12.13 2.38 7.82
CA GLN A 30 -11.04 2.47 8.80
C GLN A 30 -9.87 3.33 8.31
N TYR A 31 -9.85 3.69 7.01
CA TYR A 31 -8.79 4.50 6.42
C TYR A 31 -9.28 5.90 6.08
N LYS A 32 -8.42 6.90 6.33
CA LYS A 32 -8.55 8.24 5.76
C LYS A 32 -7.93 8.24 4.37
N TRP A 33 -8.78 8.25 3.36
CA TRP A 33 -8.36 8.21 1.98
C TRP A 33 -7.95 9.59 1.47
N HIS A 34 -6.73 9.68 0.96
CA HIS A 34 -6.17 10.81 0.24
C HIS A 34 -6.09 10.48 -1.24
N THR A 35 -6.31 11.48 -2.07
CA THR A 35 -6.17 11.37 -3.52
C THR A 35 -5.15 12.38 -3.99
N LEU A 36 -4.45 12.05 -5.06
CA LEU A 36 -3.42 12.92 -5.64
C LEU A 36 -3.81 13.23 -7.09
N GLU A 37 -3.54 14.47 -7.52
CA GLU A 37 -3.56 14.78 -8.94
C GLU A 37 -2.24 14.34 -9.57
N VAL A 38 -2.33 13.36 -10.45
CA VAL A 38 -1.23 12.86 -11.27
C VAL A 38 -1.52 13.18 -12.75
N ASN A 39 -0.48 13.21 -13.57
CA ASN A 39 -0.58 13.53 -14.98
C ASN A 39 -0.04 12.38 -15.86
N GLU A 40 0.10 12.61 -17.15
CA GLU A 40 0.56 11.63 -18.13
C GLU A 40 2.09 11.48 -18.17
N ASN A 41 2.80 12.11 -17.25
CA ASN A 41 4.25 11.97 -17.08
C ASN A 41 4.56 11.03 -15.91
N LEU A 42 5.16 9.86 -16.18
CA LEU A 42 5.48 8.85 -15.19
C LEU A 42 6.37 9.40 -14.06
N LYS A 43 7.44 10.13 -14.40
CA LYS A 43 8.42 10.60 -13.41
C LYS A 43 7.83 11.64 -12.47
N GLU A 44 7.08 12.59 -13.02
CA GLU A 44 6.42 13.62 -12.23
C GLU A 44 5.36 13.00 -11.32
N SER A 45 4.55 12.10 -11.85
CA SER A 45 3.51 11.41 -11.10
C SER A 45 4.07 10.54 -9.97
N VAL A 46 5.16 9.80 -10.22
CA VAL A 46 5.85 9.02 -9.19
C VAL A 46 6.45 9.94 -8.12
N ALA A 47 7.07 11.06 -8.50
CA ALA A 47 7.62 12.03 -7.53
C ALA A 47 6.53 12.61 -6.61
N ILE A 48 5.34 12.94 -7.15
CA ILE A 48 4.18 13.39 -6.37
C ILE A 48 3.74 12.30 -5.37
N ILE A 49 3.71 11.04 -5.83
CA ILE A 49 3.32 9.89 -4.99
C ILE A 49 4.35 9.69 -3.87
N ASP A 50 5.64 9.69 -4.18
CA ASP A 50 6.72 9.47 -3.21
C ASP A 50 6.76 10.57 -2.14
N GLU A 51 6.52 11.83 -2.52
CA GLU A 51 6.39 12.93 -1.57
C GLU A 51 5.19 12.73 -0.63
N ALA A 52 4.03 12.34 -1.19
CA ALA A 52 2.85 12.08 -0.39
C ALA A 52 3.04 10.86 0.55
N VAL A 53 3.72 9.81 0.09
CA VAL A 53 4.08 8.64 0.92
C VAL A 53 4.96 9.05 2.09
N LYS A 54 6.00 9.85 1.85
CA LYS A 54 6.89 10.37 2.91
C LYS A 54 6.16 11.23 3.94
N ARG A 55 5.22 12.06 3.49
CA ARG A 55 4.46 12.96 4.36
C ARG A 55 3.35 12.27 5.15
N LEU A 56 2.61 11.35 4.51
CA LEU A 56 1.39 10.76 5.08
C LEU A 56 1.63 9.41 5.76
N HIS A 57 2.75 8.74 5.49
CA HIS A 57 3.07 7.40 5.96
C HIS A 57 1.86 6.45 5.82
N PRO A 58 1.34 6.24 4.57
CA PRO A 58 0.10 5.52 4.36
C PRO A 58 0.21 4.05 4.73
N ARG A 59 -0.91 3.47 5.16
CA ARG A 59 -1.05 2.02 5.38
C ARG A 59 -1.50 1.29 4.12
N VAL A 60 -2.05 2.03 3.17
CA VAL A 60 -2.47 1.53 1.87
C VAL A 60 -2.08 2.54 0.80
N LEU A 61 -1.43 2.07 -0.24
CA LEU A 61 -1.25 2.77 -1.51
C LEU A 61 -1.94 1.96 -2.59
N MET A 62 -3.02 2.48 -3.15
CA MET A 62 -3.83 1.82 -4.17
C MET A 62 -3.83 2.63 -5.46
N GLY A 63 -3.72 1.96 -6.60
CA GLY A 63 -3.83 2.60 -7.91
C GLY A 63 -4.59 1.74 -8.91
N THR A 64 -5.26 2.38 -9.86
CA THR A 64 -6.04 1.72 -10.90
C THR A 64 -5.55 2.13 -12.27
N SER A 65 -5.45 1.19 -13.23
CA SER A 65 -5.05 1.45 -14.62
C SER A 65 -3.67 2.14 -14.67
N LEU A 66 -3.57 3.35 -15.26
CA LEU A 66 -2.34 4.14 -15.28
C LEU A 66 -1.86 4.47 -13.85
N GLY A 67 -2.78 4.77 -12.91
CA GLY A 67 -2.42 4.94 -11.49
C GLY A 67 -1.86 3.66 -10.88
N GLY A 68 -2.35 2.49 -11.30
CA GLY A 68 -1.76 1.20 -10.93
C GLY A 68 -0.33 1.04 -11.41
N LEU A 69 -0.05 1.44 -12.65
CA LEU A 69 1.31 1.47 -13.19
C LEU A 69 2.21 2.40 -12.34
N TYR A 70 1.77 3.61 -12.01
CA TYR A 70 2.57 4.55 -11.19
C TYR A 70 2.90 3.99 -9.81
N VAL A 71 1.93 3.34 -9.18
CA VAL A 71 2.13 2.67 -7.88
C VAL A 71 3.21 1.59 -7.93
N MET A 72 3.46 0.95 -9.10
CA MET A 72 4.55 -0.04 -9.25
C MET A 72 5.95 0.58 -9.15
N PHE A 73 6.08 1.90 -9.34
CA PHE A 73 7.34 2.63 -9.23
C PHE A 73 7.51 3.34 -7.89
N ALA A 74 6.44 3.51 -7.10
CA ALA A 74 6.47 4.28 -5.87
C ALA A 74 7.40 3.68 -4.82
N ASP A 75 8.17 4.53 -4.14
CA ASP A 75 9.05 4.13 -3.03
C ASP A 75 8.26 4.08 -1.71
N LEU A 76 8.14 2.88 -1.14
CA LEU A 76 7.50 2.64 0.16
C LEU A 76 8.50 2.41 1.29
N SER A 77 9.77 2.71 1.11
CA SER A 77 10.83 2.48 2.13
C SER A 77 10.53 3.19 3.45
N THR A 78 9.87 4.36 3.40
CA THR A 78 9.43 5.12 4.58
C THR A 78 8.09 4.67 5.15
N SER A 79 7.40 3.72 4.51
CA SER A 79 6.07 3.22 4.90
C SER A 79 6.05 1.70 4.95
N PHE A 80 6.90 1.14 5.78
CA PHE A 80 7.29 -0.28 5.86
C PHE A 80 6.14 -1.31 5.86
N ARG A 81 4.93 -0.94 6.28
CA ARG A 81 3.75 -1.83 6.29
C ARG A 81 2.64 -1.35 5.38
N CYS A 82 2.97 -0.50 4.43
CA CYS A 82 2.01 -0.08 3.44
C CYS A 82 1.62 -1.27 2.56
N LYS A 83 0.32 -1.56 2.48
CA LYS A 83 -0.19 -2.47 1.47
C LYS A 83 -0.17 -1.76 0.12
N ARG A 84 0.52 -2.34 -0.85
CA ARG A 84 0.51 -1.89 -2.23
C ARG A 84 -0.54 -2.68 -2.99
N ILE A 85 -1.53 -2.00 -3.56
CA ILE A 85 -2.63 -2.61 -4.27
C ILE A 85 -2.72 -1.98 -5.65
N ILE A 86 -2.52 -2.76 -6.68
CA ILE A 86 -2.66 -2.31 -8.06
C ILE A 86 -3.81 -3.04 -8.73
N CYS A 87 -4.71 -2.30 -9.38
CA CYS A 87 -5.90 -2.84 -10.00
C CYS A 87 -5.84 -2.57 -11.50
N ASN A 88 -5.90 -3.62 -12.29
CA ASN A 88 -5.82 -3.55 -13.75
C ASN A 88 -4.69 -2.62 -14.23
N PRO A 89 -3.43 -2.80 -13.75
CA PRO A 89 -2.35 -1.88 -14.08
C PRO A 89 -2.10 -1.85 -15.59
N ALA A 90 -2.00 -0.65 -16.16
CA ALA A 90 -1.77 -0.46 -17.58
C ALA A 90 -0.26 -0.52 -17.90
N CYS A 91 0.38 -1.68 -17.71
CA CYS A 91 1.82 -1.84 -17.96
C CYS A 91 2.20 -1.61 -19.42
N ASN A 92 1.26 -1.83 -20.35
CA ASN A 92 1.42 -1.63 -21.78
C ASN A 92 0.72 -0.33 -22.26
N ILE A 93 0.75 0.73 -21.45
CA ILE A 93 0.01 1.98 -21.71
C ILE A 93 0.29 2.58 -23.08
N SER A 94 1.52 2.56 -23.57
CA SER A 94 1.86 3.09 -24.89
C SER A 94 1.12 2.37 -26.00
N GLN A 95 1.00 1.06 -25.93
CA GLN A 95 0.22 0.27 -26.88
C GLN A 95 -1.27 0.59 -26.77
N ILE A 96 -1.80 0.68 -25.56
CA ILE A 96 -3.21 1.05 -25.32
C ILE A 96 -3.52 2.43 -25.92
N ILE A 97 -2.63 3.40 -25.76
CA ILE A 97 -2.80 4.74 -26.34
C ILE A 97 -2.81 4.66 -27.86
N ARG A 98 -1.83 3.99 -28.47
CA ARG A 98 -1.72 3.90 -29.93
C ARG A 98 -2.90 3.17 -30.59
N GLU A 99 -3.35 2.07 -29.98
CA GLU A 99 -4.31 1.17 -30.62
C GLU A 99 -5.77 1.43 -30.24
N LYS A 100 -6.03 1.90 -29.01
CA LYS A 100 -7.39 1.96 -28.45
C LYS A 100 -7.87 3.36 -28.10
N ILE A 101 -7.01 4.21 -27.51
CA ILE A 101 -7.42 5.55 -27.04
C ILE A 101 -7.24 6.58 -28.17
N GLY A 102 -6.14 6.49 -28.93
CA GLY A 102 -5.75 7.43 -29.96
C GLY A 102 -5.13 8.72 -29.45
N PHE A 103 -4.41 9.41 -30.34
CA PHE A 103 -3.72 10.67 -30.07
C PHE A 103 -4.65 11.88 -30.07
N GLY A 104 -4.13 13.01 -29.58
CA GLY A 104 -4.78 14.33 -29.59
C GLY A 104 -5.12 14.82 -28.18
N VAL A 105 -5.73 15.99 -28.17
CA VAL A 105 -6.21 16.62 -26.92
C VAL A 105 -7.47 15.91 -26.45
N LYS A 106 -7.53 15.62 -25.17
CA LYS A 106 -8.62 14.91 -24.49
C LYS A 106 -9.07 15.70 -23.27
N ASP A 107 -10.35 15.71 -22.99
CA ASP A 107 -10.89 16.27 -21.75
C ASP A 107 -10.72 15.27 -20.59
N TYR A 108 -10.40 15.78 -19.40
CA TYR A 108 -10.54 15.00 -18.20
C TYR A 108 -12.03 14.76 -17.91
N PHE A 109 -12.45 13.51 -17.77
CA PHE A 109 -13.84 13.17 -17.47
C PHE A 109 -14.21 13.33 -15.98
N VAL A 110 -13.23 13.65 -15.13
CA VAL A 110 -13.40 14.03 -13.74
C VAL A 110 -12.72 15.37 -13.54
N PRO A 111 -13.43 16.40 -13.01
CA PRO A 111 -12.82 17.71 -12.73
C PRO A 111 -11.62 17.55 -11.79
N ARG A 112 -10.50 18.13 -12.19
CA ARG A 112 -9.27 18.14 -11.41
C ARG A 112 -9.26 19.30 -10.42
N GLN A 113 -8.58 19.10 -9.28
CA GLN A 113 -8.47 20.12 -8.24
C GLN A 113 -7.47 21.22 -8.61
N ASP A 114 -6.54 20.93 -9.52
CA ASP A 114 -5.56 21.88 -10.05
C ASP A 114 -6.12 22.77 -11.18
N GLY A 115 -7.40 22.57 -11.56
CA GLY A 115 -8.07 23.35 -12.60
C GLY A 115 -7.71 22.98 -14.04
N VAL A 116 -6.82 22.01 -14.25
CA VAL A 116 -6.47 21.52 -15.59
C VAL A 116 -7.69 20.77 -16.19
N GLN A 117 -8.12 21.15 -17.37
CA GLN A 117 -9.31 20.58 -18.00
C GLN A 117 -8.99 19.54 -19.07
N GLN A 118 -7.81 19.63 -19.67
CA GLN A 118 -7.42 18.83 -20.82
C GLN A 118 -6.01 18.29 -20.67
N TYR A 119 -5.74 17.18 -21.35
CA TYR A 119 -4.43 16.59 -21.51
C TYR A 119 -4.22 16.19 -22.96
N GLU A 120 -2.99 16.11 -23.40
CA GLU A 120 -2.65 15.68 -24.74
C GLU A 120 -2.01 14.29 -24.72
N LEU A 121 -2.41 13.45 -25.67
CA LEU A 121 -1.75 12.18 -25.95
C LEU A 121 -1.10 12.25 -27.33
N ASN A 122 0.18 11.96 -27.40
CA ASN A 122 0.97 11.97 -28.62
C ASN A 122 2.06 10.88 -28.58
N GLU A 123 2.78 10.74 -29.69
CA GLU A 123 3.82 9.72 -29.81
C GLU A 123 5.01 9.95 -28.84
N ASP A 124 5.29 11.19 -28.47
CA ASP A 124 6.39 11.48 -27.55
C ASP A 124 6.05 11.04 -26.11
N ILE A 125 4.79 11.15 -25.71
CA ILE A 125 4.31 10.55 -24.44
C ILE A 125 4.44 9.03 -24.50
N CYS A 126 4.05 8.39 -25.58
CA CYS A 126 4.23 6.94 -25.74
C CYS A 126 5.70 6.52 -25.64
N LYS A 127 6.60 7.23 -26.36
CA LYS A 127 8.05 6.97 -26.27
C LYS A 127 8.60 7.19 -24.85
N ALA A 128 8.10 8.19 -24.13
CA ALA A 128 8.48 8.41 -22.74
C ALA A 128 8.07 7.22 -21.86
N PHE A 129 6.85 6.70 -22.01
CA PHE A 129 6.42 5.48 -21.30
C PHE A 129 7.25 4.26 -21.73
N ASP A 130 7.49 4.03 -23.02
CA ASP A 130 8.31 2.92 -23.53
C ASP A 130 9.74 2.93 -22.94
N LYS A 131 10.29 4.13 -22.73
CA LYS A 131 11.61 4.33 -22.11
C LYS A 131 11.61 4.16 -20.60
N ASP A 132 10.62 4.73 -19.93
CA ASP A 132 10.64 4.94 -18.48
C ASP A 132 9.79 3.92 -17.72
N ALA A 133 8.70 3.38 -18.31
CA ALA A 133 7.84 2.37 -17.70
C ALA A 133 8.31 0.93 -17.95
N ARG A 134 9.62 0.72 -17.93
CA ARG A 134 10.20 -0.61 -18.19
C ARG A 134 10.18 -1.46 -16.92
N LYS A 135 9.95 -2.76 -17.07
CA LYS A 135 9.92 -3.72 -15.97
C LYS A 135 11.18 -3.71 -15.10
N ASP A 136 12.36 -3.53 -15.70
CA ASP A 136 13.63 -3.47 -14.98
C ASP A 136 13.78 -2.26 -14.05
N LYS A 137 12.91 -1.24 -14.22
CA LYS A 137 12.83 -0.04 -13.37
C LYS A 137 11.71 -0.11 -12.33
N MET A 138 10.82 -1.09 -12.42
CA MET A 138 9.72 -1.26 -11.46
C MET A 138 10.25 -1.86 -10.15
N MET A 139 9.60 -1.51 -9.04
CA MET A 139 9.98 -2.00 -7.72
C MET A 139 9.70 -3.50 -7.58
N ARG A 140 10.73 -4.28 -7.27
CA ARG A 140 10.55 -5.65 -6.83
C ARG A 140 9.99 -5.67 -5.42
N VAL A 141 9.00 -6.53 -5.18
CA VAL A 141 8.28 -6.62 -3.92
C VAL A 141 8.22 -8.05 -3.42
N ASN A 142 7.92 -8.24 -2.14
CA ASN A 142 7.52 -9.55 -1.61
C ASN A 142 5.99 -9.62 -1.53
N GLY A 143 5.41 -10.81 -1.76
CA GLY A 143 3.97 -11.00 -1.93
C GLY A 143 3.10 -10.63 -0.72
N SER A 144 3.67 -10.55 0.50
CA SER A 144 2.88 -10.48 1.74
C SER A 144 2.04 -9.21 1.91
N ASN A 145 2.43 -8.08 1.30
CA ASN A 145 1.71 -6.81 1.36
C ASN A 145 1.52 -6.16 -0.03
N ASN A 146 1.74 -6.90 -1.10
CA ASN A 146 1.72 -6.37 -2.45
C ASN A 146 0.80 -7.22 -3.33
N TYR A 147 -0.27 -6.62 -3.79
CA TYR A 147 -1.35 -7.30 -4.49
C TYR A 147 -1.58 -6.68 -5.85
N ALA A 148 -1.76 -7.52 -6.86
CA ALA A 148 -2.19 -7.12 -8.19
C ALA A 148 -3.52 -7.79 -8.54
N ILE A 149 -4.55 -7.00 -8.76
CA ILE A 149 -5.91 -7.43 -9.06
C ILE A 149 -6.16 -7.25 -10.54
N PHE A 150 -6.61 -8.30 -11.21
CA PHE A 150 -6.92 -8.30 -12.63
C PHE A 150 -8.35 -8.72 -12.86
N SER A 151 -9.12 -7.89 -13.55
CA SER A 151 -10.47 -8.21 -14.00
C SER A 151 -10.41 -8.91 -15.35
N ILE A 152 -10.98 -10.11 -15.45
CA ILE A 152 -10.92 -10.90 -16.69
C ILE A 152 -11.78 -10.30 -17.83
N HIS A 153 -12.72 -9.42 -17.50
CA HIS A 153 -13.57 -8.71 -18.46
C HIS A 153 -13.08 -7.28 -18.75
N ASP A 154 -11.79 -7.02 -18.53
CA ASP A 154 -11.17 -5.74 -18.88
C ASP A 154 -11.02 -5.63 -20.41
N ASP A 155 -11.93 -4.91 -21.04
CA ASP A 155 -11.99 -4.68 -22.48
C ASP A 155 -10.93 -3.67 -22.97
N LEU A 156 -10.48 -2.78 -22.09
CA LEU A 156 -9.46 -1.80 -22.43
C LEU A 156 -8.06 -2.45 -22.53
N ILE A 157 -7.67 -3.25 -21.53
CA ILE A 157 -6.39 -3.97 -21.57
C ILE A 157 -6.51 -5.16 -22.54
N GLY A 158 -7.62 -5.88 -22.51
CA GLY A 158 -7.88 -7.06 -23.32
C GLY A 158 -7.17 -8.33 -22.80
N PRO A 159 -7.60 -9.53 -23.23
CA PRO A 159 -7.14 -10.79 -22.67
C PRO A 159 -5.62 -11.00 -22.72
N GLU A 160 -5.00 -10.70 -23.85
CA GLU A 160 -3.56 -10.85 -24.04
C GLU A 160 -2.78 -9.87 -23.16
N GLY A 161 -3.24 -8.62 -23.09
CA GLY A 161 -2.64 -7.60 -22.23
C GLY A 161 -2.78 -7.95 -20.73
N ILE A 162 -3.93 -8.50 -20.31
CA ILE A 162 -4.14 -8.98 -18.95
C ILE A 162 -3.11 -10.05 -18.60
N LEU A 163 -2.95 -11.09 -19.44
CA LEU A 163 -2.00 -12.18 -19.20
C LEU A 163 -0.56 -11.66 -19.15
N ALA A 164 -0.18 -10.75 -20.06
CA ALA A 164 1.14 -10.14 -20.08
C ALA A 164 1.41 -9.32 -18.80
N ASN A 165 0.43 -8.51 -18.37
CA ASN A 165 0.55 -7.70 -17.15
C ASN A 165 0.57 -8.57 -15.88
N MET A 166 -0.19 -9.67 -15.84
CA MET A 166 -0.13 -10.65 -14.75
C MET A 166 1.27 -11.27 -14.64
N ALA A 167 1.87 -11.67 -15.77
CA ALA A 167 3.21 -12.23 -15.79
C ALA A 167 4.25 -11.23 -15.26
N VAL A 168 4.18 -9.96 -15.67
CA VAL A 168 5.05 -8.89 -15.16
C VAL A 168 4.89 -8.74 -13.64
N CYS A 169 3.67 -8.68 -13.13
CA CYS A 169 3.41 -8.54 -11.70
C CYS A 169 3.90 -9.75 -10.92
N GLN A 170 3.70 -10.96 -11.44
CA GLN A 170 4.17 -12.19 -10.81
C GLN A 170 5.70 -12.24 -10.70
N GLU A 171 6.42 -11.88 -11.77
CA GLU A 171 7.87 -11.79 -11.75
C GLU A 171 8.42 -10.73 -10.78
N LEU A 172 7.66 -9.65 -10.56
CA LEU A 172 8.00 -8.61 -9.59
C LEU A 172 7.66 -9.00 -8.14
N GLY A 173 6.97 -10.13 -7.92
CA GLY A 173 6.66 -10.66 -6.59
C GLY A 173 5.30 -10.25 -6.03
N TYR A 174 4.38 -9.75 -6.85
CA TYR A 174 3.01 -9.47 -6.41
C TYR A 174 2.19 -10.74 -6.19
N THR A 175 1.33 -10.74 -5.18
CA THR A 175 0.24 -11.71 -5.07
C THR A 175 -0.85 -11.38 -6.08
N ILE A 176 -1.13 -12.31 -6.98
CA ILE A 176 -2.12 -12.10 -8.05
C ILE A 176 -3.52 -12.49 -7.55
N LEU A 177 -4.46 -11.60 -7.71
CA LEU A 177 -5.88 -11.83 -7.47
C LEU A 177 -6.66 -11.63 -8.77
N VAL A 178 -7.60 -12.53 -9.04
CA VAL A 178 -8.43 -12.48 -10.25
C VAL A 178 -9.85 -12.08 -9.87
N ASP A 179 -10.37 -11.04 -10.53
CA ASP A 179 -11.77 -10.62 -10.44
C ASP A 179 -12.52 -11.14 -11.67
N ASP A 180 -13.38 -12.12 -11.44
CA ASP A 180 -14.16 -12.79 -12.48
C ASP A 180 -15.43 -12.05 -12.89
N LYS A 181 -15.72 -10.90 -12.29
CA LYS A 181 -16.95 -10.11 -12.51
C LYS A 181 -16.68 -8.66 -12.92
N GLY A 182 -15.52 -8.13 -12.59
CA GLY A 182 -15.15 -6.75 -12.86
C GLY A 182 -14.70 -6.51 -14.30
N GLY A 183 -14.83 -5.24 -14.76
CA GLY A 183 -14.25 -4.71 -15.98
C GLY A 183 -13.03 -3.84 -15.71
N HIS A 184 -12.68 -2.97 -16.65
CA HIS A 184 -11.51 -2.09 -16.51
C HIS A 184 -11.62 -1.15 -15.30
N ARG A 185 -12.79 -0.61 -15.04
CA ARG A 185 -13.03 0.33 -13.95
C ARG A 185 -13.28 -0.41 -12.64
N LEU A 186 -12.67 0.09 -11.58
CA LEU A 186 -12.87 -0.43 -10.23
C LEU A 186 -14.32 -0.15 -9.77
N ASP A 187 -15.12 -1.18 -9.70
CA ASP A 187 -16.50 -1.13 -9.25
C ASP A 187 -16.66 -1.60 -7.79
N LYS A 188 -17.91 -1.63 -7.32
CA LYS A 188 -18.23 -2.07 -5.96
C LYS A 188 -17.87 -3.54 -5.72
N ASN A 189 -18.04 -4.41 -6.72
CA ASN A 189 -17.79 -5.86 -6.57
C ASN A 189 -16.26 -6.11 -6.47
N SER A 190 -15.49 -5.48 -7.35
CA SER A 190 -14.02 -5.50 -7.29
C SER A 190 -13.51 -5.00 -5.94
N LEU A 191 -14.09 -3.92 -5.40
CA LEU A 191 -13.73 -3.38 -4.09
C LEU A 191 -14.11 -4.31 -2.93
N LEU A 192 -15.25 -5.00 -3.01
CA LEU A 192 -15.64 -6.00 -2.00
C LEU A 192 -14.69 -7.20 -2.05
N LYS A 193 -14.27 -7.63 -3.25
CA LYS A 193 -13.26 -8.68 -3.40
C LYS A 193 -11.93 -8.25 -2.77
N ILE A 194 -11.46 -7.04 -3.05
CA ILE A 194 -10.26 -6.48 -2.43
C ILE A 194 -10.39 -6.48 -0.90
N LYS A 195 -11.55 -6.04 -0.37
CA LYS A 195 -11.81 -6.06 1.07
C LYS A 195 -11.67 -7.46 1.66
N ASN A 196 -12.21 -8.47 1.01
CA ASN A 196 -12.23 -9.83 1.54
C ASN A 196 -10.87 -10.53 1.40
N ASP A 197 -10.16 -10.32 0.29
CA ASP A 197 -8.95 -11.06 -0.06
C ASP A 197 -7.68 -10.36 0.46
N VAL A 198 -7.67 -9.02 0.45
CA VAL A 198 -6.51 -8.21 0.87
C VAL A 198 -6.61 -7.77 2.33
N PHE A 199 -7.83 -7.58 2.82
CA PHE A 199 -8.13 -7.19 4.20
C PHE A 199 -9.06 -8.22 4.86
N PRO A 200 -8.69 -9.50 4.91
CA PRO A 200 -9.51 -10.48 5.58
C PRO A 200 -9.77 -9.99 7.00
N LYS A 201 -11.00 -10.12 7.46
CA LYS A 201 -11.28 -9.93 8.88
C LYS A 201 -10.34 -10.88 9.61
N SER A 202 -9.40 -10.31 10.33
CA SER A 202 -8.60 -11.10 11.24
C SER A 202 -9.58 -11.80 12.20
N THR A 203 -9.76 -13.07 12.02
CA THR A 203 -10.31 -13.93 13.05
C THR A 203 -9.16 -14.18 14.02
N LEU A 204 -8.68 -13.10 14.66
CA LEU A 204 -7.90 -13.28 15.86
C LEU A 204 -8.84 -14.03 16.80
N ARG A 205 -8.58 -15.30 17.01
CA ARG A 205 -9.22 -16.04 18.08
C ARG A 205 -8.58 -15.47 19.37
N ILE A 206 -9.22 -14.39 19.86
CA ILE A 206 -8.88 -13.81 21.16
C ILE A 206 -8.86 -14.91 22.23
N ASP A 207 -9.61 -15.97 22.01
CA ASP A 207 -9.68 -17.18 22.85
C ASP A 207 -8.35 -17.95 22.95
N GLU A 208 -7.41 -17.74 22.02
CA GLU A 208 -6.07 -18.36 22.06
C GLU A 208 -5.07 -17.56 22.92
N TYR A 209 -5.42 -16.31 23.26
CA TYR A 209 -4.59 -15.45 24.12
C TYR A 209 -5.26 -15.22 25.45
N THR A 210 -4.50 -15.43 26.52
CA THR A 210 -5.00 -15.26 27.89
C THR A 210 -5.18 -13.81 28.30
N ASN A 211 -4.44 -12.89 27.67
CA ASN A 211 -4.56 -11.45 27.91
C ASN A 211 -4.36 -10.65 26.63
N VAL A 212 -5.21 -9.64 26.46
CA VAL A 212 -5.12 -8.62 25.40
C VAL A 212 -5.17 -7.26 26.07
N THR A 213 -4.09 -6.50 26.01
CA THR A 213 -4.00 -5.20 26.68
C THR A 213 -3.65 -4.13 25.65
N ARG A 214 -4.42 -3.04 25.61
CA ARG A 214 -4.12 -1.92 24.74
C ARG A 214 -2.85 -1.21 25.18
N ILE A 215 -1.95 -0.92 24.24
CA ILE A 215 -0.80 -0.04 24.47
C ILE A 215 -1.34 1.39 24.50
N PRO A 216 -1.14 2.16 25.58
CA PRO A 216 -1.68 3.51 25.75
C PRO A 216 -1.38 4.40 24.53
N ASP A 217 -2.33 5.27 24.16
CA ASP A 217 -2.23 6.25 23.08
C ASP A 217 -1.90 5.69 21.70
N THR A 218 -2.02 4.36 21.52
CA THR A 218 -1.80 3.68 20.23
C THR A 218 -3.04 2.91 19.79
N ARG A 219 -2.98 2.38 18.58
CA ARG A 219 -3.92 1.40 18.04
C ARG A 219 -3.46 -0.04 18.23
N PHE A 220 -2.37 -0.25 18.95
CA PHE A 220 -1.76 -1.55 19.13
C PHE A 220 -2.19 -2.17 20.46
N TYR A 221 -2.16 -3.49 20.49
CA TYR A 221 -2.49 -4.29 21.65
C TYR A 221 -1.37 -5.29 21.86
N THR A 222 -0.93 -5.43 23.10
CA THR A 222 -0.12 -6.59 23.49
C THR A 222 -1.04 -7.79 23.63
N ILE A 223 -0.60 -8.93 23.13
CA ILE A 223 -1.22 -10.23 23.31
C ILE A 223 -0.28 -11.11 24.11
N SER A 224 -0.80 -11.91 25.01
CA SER A 224 -0.01 -12.89 25.73
C SER A 224 -0.73 -14.23 25.86
N GLY A 225 0.04 -15.32 25.71
CA GLY A 225 -0.40 -16.67 25.92
C GLY A 225 0.79 -17.53 26.32
N CYS A 226 0.61 -18.43 27.30
CA CYS A 226 1.63 -19.41 27.72
C CYS A 226 3.06 -18.85 27.94
N LEU A 227 3.20 -17.71 28.58
CA LEU A 227 4.47 -17.03 28.89
C LEU A 227 5.12 -16.23 27.73
N ARG A 228 4.51 -16.18 26.59
CA ARG A 228 5.01 -15.41 25.43
C ARG A 228 4.10 -14.24 25.11
N LYS A 229 4.70 -13.15 24.66
CA LYS A 229 4.02 -11.90 24.32
C LYS A 229 4.21 -11.56 22.83
N GLY A 230 3.21 -10.92 22.25
CA GLY A 230 3.23 -10.39 20.91
C GLY A 230 2.50 -9.06 20.81
N ILE A 231 2.43 -8.48 19.62
CA ILE A 231 1.69 -7.25 19.35
C ILE A 231 0.77 -7.47 18.16
N VAL A 232 -0.46 -7.00 18.30
CA VAL A 232 -1.46 -6.94 17.22
C VAL A 232 -1.97 -5.52 17.05
N ASP A 233 -2.48 -5.20 15.88
CA ASP A 233 -3.21 -3.93 15.67
C ASP A 233 -4.71 -4.07 16.00
N SER A 234 -5.44 -2.97 15.88
CA SER A 234 -6.89 -2.94 16.12
C SER A 234 -7.69 -3.85 15.18
N ASP A 235 -7.10 -4.27 14.07
CA ASP A 235 -7.71 -5.16 13.09
C ASP A 235 -7.32 -6.62 13.36
N GLY A 236 -6.55 -6.87 14.43
CA GLY A 236 -6.08 -8.19 14.84
C GLY A 236 -4.93 -8.73 14.00
N VAL A 237 -4.27 -7.89 13.19
CA VAL A 237 -3.09 -8.30 12.43
C VAL A 237 -1.91 -8.46 13.39
N ILE A 238 -1.27 -9.63 13.37
CA ILE A 238 -0.07 -9.88 14.17
C ILE A 238 1.07 -9.03 13.62
N LEU A 239 1.55 -8.13 14.44
CA LEU A 239 2.64 -7.21 14.11
C LEU A 239 3.98 -7.68 14.67
N VAL A 240 3.94 -8.26 15.85
CA VAL A 240 5.06 -8.95 16.49
C VAL A 240 4.56 -10.32 16.88
N PRO A 241 5.21 -11.40 16.41
CA PRO A 241 4.82 -12.77 16.77
C PRO A 241 4.78 -12.94 18.29
N ALA A 242 3.89 -13.80 18.81
CA ALA A 242 3.79 -14.12 20.24
C ALA A 242 4.95 -15.05 20.68
N GLU A 243 6.17 -14.60 20.44
CA GLU A 243 7.42 -15.29 20.75
C GLU A 243 8.33 -14.52 21.72
N MET A 244 7.92 -13.29 22.10
CA MET A 244 8.70 -12.43 22.98
C MET A 244 8.55 -12.86 24.43
N ASP A 245 9.65 -12.89 25.16
CA ASP A 245 9.65 -13.06 26.62
C ASP A 245 9.14 -11.80 27.30
N GLU A 246 9.48 -10.65 26.72
CA GLU A 246 9.11 -9.34 27.26
C GLU A 246 8.85 -8.33 26.17
N ILE A 247 7.87 -7.48 26.43
CA ILE A 247 7.59 -6.26 25.67
C ILE A 247 7.54 -5.15 26.71
N ASP A 248 8.55 -4.29 26.67
CA ASP A 248 8.65 -3.18 27.61
C ASP A 248 7.74 -2.05 27.11
N THR A 249 6.62 -1.87 27.81
CA THR A 249 5.65 -0.81 27.54
C THR A 249 5.96 0.47 28.31
N ASP A 250 6.88 0.43 29.27
CA ASP A 250 7.22 1.58 30.12
C ASP A 250 8.20 2.53 29.41
N THR A 251 8.95 2.05 28.41
CA THR A 251 9.79 2.89 27.56
C THR A 251 8.99 3.76 26.59
N TYR A 252 7.68 3.64 26.55
CA TYR A 252 6.79 4.45 25.71
C TYR A 252 6.60 5.89 26.25
N CYS A 253 7.21 6.22 27.36
CA CYS A 253 7.10 7.54 27.99
C CYS A 253 8.05 8.57 27.36
N ASN A 254 7.53 9.77 27.10
CA ASN A 254 8.27 10.99 26.74
C ASN A 254 8.92 10.97 25.36
N GLU A 255 8.10 10.96 24.30
CA GLU A 255 8.48 11.21 22.89
C GLU A 255 9.19 10.09 22.13
N VAL A 256 9.54 8.99 22.76
CA VAL A 256 10.06 7.79 22.09
C VAL A 256 8.94 6.78 21.89
N TYR A 257 8.34 6.79 20.75
CA TYR A 257 7.23 5.92 20.37
C TYR A 257 7.73 4.52 19.93
N ALA A 258 8.58 3.90 20.74
CA ALA A 258 9.16 2.59 20.46
C ALA A 258 9.15 1.68 21.71
N LEU A 259 8.84 0.40 21.49
CA LEU A 259 8.82 -0.64 22.50
C LEU A 259 10.06 -1.51 22.35
N LYS A 260 10.79 -1.70 23.44
CA LYS A 260 11.89 -2.66 23.51
C LYS A 260 11.31 -4.07 23.62
N LEU A 261 11.76 -4.96 22.77
CA LEU A 261 11.35 -6.35 22.69
C LEU A 261 12.51 -7.24 23.15
N ARG A 262 12.22 -8.30 23.91
CA ARG A 262 13.23 -9.28 24.33
C ARG A 262 12.79 -10.70 23.99
N ARG A 263 13.72 -11.47 23.40
CA ARG A 263 13.59 -12.91 23.18
C ARG A 263 14.91 -13.58 23.56
N GLY A 264 14.92 -14.35 24.67
CA GLY A 264 16.14 -14.85 25.27
C GLY A 264 17.01 -13.70 25.79
N ASN A 265 18.26 -13.68 25.35
CA ASN A 265 19.23 -12.62 25.65
C ASN A 265 19.32 -11.56 24.54
N MET A 266 18.44 -11.63 23.54
CA MET A 266 18.49 -10.73 22.40
C MET A 266 17.38 -9.70 22.46
N TYR A 267 17.67 -8.51 21.99
CA TYR A 267 16.76 -7.36 21.98
C TYR A 267 16.38 -6.94 20.56
N GLY A 268 15.17 -6.46 20.42
CA GLY A 268 14.57 -5.92 19.21
C GLY A 268 13.70 -4.71 19.50
N LEU A 269 13.04 -4.19 18.49
CA LEU A 269 12.25 -2.97 18.56
C LEU A 269 10.92 -3.11 17.85
N PHE A 270 9.89 -2.45 18.39
CA PHE A 270 8.66 -2.16 17.70
C PHE A 270 8.29 -0.70 17.89
N ASP A 271 8.08 0.06 16.80
CA ASP A 271 7.76 1.48 16.88
C ASP A 271 6.28 1.79 16.56
N TRP A 272 5.87 3.03 16.87
CA TRP A 272 4.50 3.50 16.65
C TRP A 272 4.07 3.48 15.16
N ARG A 273 5.01 3.51 14.22
CA ARG A 273 4.76 3.37 12.78
C ARG A 273 4.48 1.92 12.40
N GLY A 274 4.75 1.00 13.32
CA GLY A 274 4.62 -0.43 13.15
C GLY A 274 5.87 -1.08 12.56
N ILE A 275 7.03 -0.43 12.67
CA ILE A 275 8.32 -1.04 12.31
C ILE A 275 8.66 -2.07 13.37
N TYR A 276 8.88 -3.32 12.94
CA TYR A 276 9.35 -4.41 13.77
C TYR A 276 10.77 -4.78 13.36
N ILE A 277 11.69 -4.65 14.30
CA ILE A 277 13.05 -5.18 14.20
C ILE A 277 13.09 -6.39 15.14
N GLU A 278 13.30 -7.58 14.58
CA GLU A 278 13.36 -8.81 15.36
C GLU A 278 14.53 -8.78 16.37
N PRO A 279 14.41 -9.47 17.51
CA PRO A 279 15.48 -9.57 18.51
C PRO A 279 16.73 -10.21 17.91
N LYS A 280 17.80 -9.41 17.77
CA LYS A 280 19.10 -9.82 17.24
C LYS A 280 20.28 -9.05 17.81
N PHE A 281 20.05 -8.09 18.71
CA PHE A 281 21.09 -7.30 19.35
C PHE A 281 21.31 -7.79 20.79
N GLU A 282 22.56 -7.79 21.26
CA GLU A 282 22.89 -8.23 22.63
C GLU A 282 22.41 -7.22 23.68
N ASP A 283 22.36 -5.94 23.32
CA ASP A 283 21.74 -4.88 24.13
C ASP A 283 21.17 -3.77 23.26
N MET A 284 20.27 -2.99 23.84
CA MET A 284 19.59 -1.89 23.15
C MET A 284 19.23 -0.78 24.12
N GLU A 285 19.65 0.43 23.82
CA GLU A 285 19.21 1.65 24.50
C GLU A 285 18.28 2.44 23.60
N VAL A 286 17.20 2.97 24.17
CA VAL A 286 16.25 3.85 23.47
C VAL A 286 16.28 5.20 24.17
N PRO A 287 17.28 6.06 23.86
CA PRO A 287 17.55 7.29 24.62
C PRO A 287 16.55 8.41 24.40
N GLY A 288 15.67 8.31 23.42
CA GLY A 288 14.76 9.39 23.02
C GLY A 288 15.10 9.99 21.65
N GLU A 289 14.34 11.00 21.22
CA GLU A 289 14.59 11.78 20.00
C GLU A 289 14.66 10.98 18.68
N GLY A 290 14.00 9.81 18.63
CA GLY A 290 13.95 8.97 17.42
C GLY A 290 15.22 8.16 17.15
N TRP A 291 16.16 8.10 18.07
CA TRP A 291 17.40 7.32 17.97
C TRP A 291 17.32 6.04 18.79
N VAL A 292 17.88 4.98 18.26
CA VAL A 292 18.08 3.71 18.96
C VAL A 292 19.55 3.33 18.86
N LYS A 293 20.17 3.09 19.98
CA LYS A 293 21.54 2.59 20.06
C LYS A 293 21.50 1.09 20.27
N VAL A 294 22.16 0.35 19.41
CA VAL A 294 22.24 -1.11 19.46
C VAL A 294 23.68 -1.55 19.68
N PHE A 295 23.83 -2.66 20.39
CA PHE A 295 25.11 -3.29 20.69
C PHE A 295 25.06 -4.73 20.17
N ASN A 296 26.11 -5.13 19.47
CA ASN A 296 26.33 -6.49 18.96
C ASN A 296 27.46 -7.14 19.71
#